data_c19bf142cbe385de54b623325ee547ab
#
_entry.id   c19bf142cbe385de54b623325ee547ab
#
_cell.length_a   1.000
_cell.length_b   1.000
_cell.length_c   1.000
_cell.angle_alpha   90.00
_cell.angle_beta   90.00
_cell.angle_gamma   90.00
#
_symmetry.space_group_name_H-M   'P 1'
#
loop_
_entity.id
_entity.type
_entity.pdbx_description
1 polymer ?
#
loop_
_entity_poly.entity_id
_entity_poly.type
_entity_poly.pdbx_seq_one_letter_code
_entity_poly.pdbx_strand_id
1 'polypeptide(L)'
;MDKEITYGLHKSILDLQCAPIECVRIGFIGLGVRAKRAVHRMMHIEGCKIVALCDLVEENIEEAMAIMAEYGAEKPVAFCDGNGWKNLCEMQDIDLVYICTDWASHADIAVYAMQNGKHVATEVPAATSVADCWRLVDTAEETRKHCIMLENCCYDEFELCTINMVQKGLLGEIIHCEGSYLHDLRERISTNDGGGRKWSNWQVDFMNSHNGNPYPTHGLGPIALAMNIHRGDRMKSIVSVSSKRVGDSDSLNGTMNSSLITTEKGKTILVQHCVALPRPYSRSFLISGTDGFAQKYPIQHFAFAPDSEEAITGDACEKILEMHQHPFVTEYKKRGEELCGRRWIDYAMDCRLIHCLRNGLPLDMNVYDAALWSCLVELTDISANNNGMPVEIPDFTRGRWG
;
A
#
# COMPACT_ATOMS: atom_id res chain seq x y z
N MET A 1 -18.90 -12.41 -32.07
CA MET A 1 -20.02 -12.50 -31.09
C MET A 1 -19.63 -11.65 -29.94
N ASP A 2 -20.12 -10.41 -29.97
CA ASP A 2 -19.77 -9.34 -29.04
C ASP A 2 -20.28 -9.71 -27.64
N LYS A 3 -19.37 -9.77 -26.68
CA LYS A 3 -19.77 -9.74 -25.28
C LYS A 3 -20.24 -8.31 -25.00
N GLU A 4 -21.53 -8.06 -25.05
CA GLU A 4 -22.14 -6.96 -24.34
C GLU A 4 -21.84 -7.18 -22.85
N ILE A 5 -20.79 -6.53 -22.41
CA ILE A 5 -20.42 -6.49 -21.00
C ILE A 5 -21.51 -5.67 -20.32
N THR A 6 -22.19 -6.28 -19.38
CA THR A 6 -23.22 -5.68 -18.52
C THR A 6 -22.60 -4.57 -17.64
N TYR A 7 -22.32 -3.41 -18.21
CA TYR A 7 -21.85 -2.21 -17.50
C TYR A 7 -22.90 -1.61 -16.53
N GLY A 8 -24.10 -2.20 -16.45
CA GLY A 8 -25.20 -1.65 -15.67
C GLY A 8 -25.24 -1.96 -14.19
N LEU A 9 -24.45 -2.93 -13.70
CA LEU A 9 -24.49 -3.38 -12.30
C LEU A 9 -23.35 -2.83 -11.42
N HIS A 10 -22.23 -2.42 -12.02
CA HIS A 10 -21.06 -1.96 -11.29
C HIS A 10 -20.94 -0.43 -11.29
N LYS A 11 -21.22 0.20 -10.15
CA LYS A 11 -21.05 1.66 -9.97
C LYS A 11 -19.63 1.96 -9.55
N SER A 12 -18.97 2.93 -10.21
CA SER A 12 -17.65 3.42 -9.83
C SER A 12 -17.58 3.77 -8.33
N ILE A 13 -16.41 3.52 -7.75
CA ILE A 13 -16.10 3.89 -6.37
C ILE A 13 -14.97 4.90 -6.28
N LEU A 14 -14.56 5.54 -7.40
CA LEU A 14 -13.49 6.56 -7.39
C LEU A 14 -13.78 7.66 -6.37
N ASP A 15 -15.02 8.12 -6.32
CA ASP A 15 -15.50 9.15 -5.39
C ASP A 15 -16.50 8.58 -4.38
N LEU A 16 -16.29 7.33 -3.96
CA LEU A 16 -17.19 6.68 -3.02
C LEU A 16 -17.25 7.47 -1.71
N GLN A 17 -18.46 7.82 -1.31
CA GLN A 17 -18.79 8.38 -0.01
C GLN A 17 -19.60 7.37 0.81
N CYS A 18 -19.52 7.47 2.11
CA CYS A 18 -20.36 6.69 3.03
C CYS A 18 -21.12 7.62 3.98
N ALA A 19 -22.06 7.09 4.75
CA ALA A 19 -22.65 7.85 5.84
C ALA A 19 -21.55 8.17 6.88
N PRO A 20 -21.46 9.41 7.39
CA PRO A 20 -20.52 9.76 8.45
C PRO A 20 -20.67 8.86 9.68
N ILE A 21 -19.54 8.40 10.24
CA ILE A 21 -19.50 7.51 11.40
C ILE A 21 -18.96 8.32 12.61
N GLU A 22 -19.76 8.58 13.62
CA GLU A 22 -19.36 9.39 14.78
C GLU A 22 -18.14 8.81 15.49
N CYS A 23 -18.13 7.49 15.74
CA CYS A 23 -17.01 6.77 16.33
C CYS A 23 -16.81 5.45 15.57
N VAL A 24 -15.71 5.32 14.83
CA VAL A 24 -15.39 4.15 14.01
C VAL A 24 -15.04 2.96 14.92
N ARG A 25 -15.86 1.91 14.92
CA ARG A 25 -15.66 0.69 15.69
C ARG A 25 -14.85 -0.30 14.87
N ILE A 26 -13.66 -0.64 15.38
CA ILE A 26 -12.64 -1.39 14.63
C ILE A 26 -12.53 -2.81 15.17
N GLY A 27 -12.56 -3.78 14.25
CA GLY A 27 -12.14 -5.16 14.50
C GLY A 27 -10.79 -5.44 13.84
N PHE A 28 -9.81 -5.93 14.60
CA PHE A 28 -8.50 -6.34 14.07
C PHE A 28 -8.44 -7.82 13.82
N ILE A 29 -7.93 -8.22 12.64
CA ILE A 29 -7.69 -9.62 12.26
C ILE A 29 -6.20 -9.80 11.93
N GLY A 30 -5.53 -10.68 12.66
CA GLY A 30 -4.09 -10.83 12.65
C GLY A 30 -3.41 -9.80 13.57
N LEU A 31 -2.77 -10.28 14.65
CA LEU A 31 -2.19 -9.44 15.70
C LEU A 31 -0.66 -9.61 15.81
N GLY A 32 -0.01 -9.83 14.69
CA GLY A 32 1.44 -9.83 14.62
C GLY A 32 2.05 -8.45 14.94
N VAL A 33 3.37 -8.34 14.83
CA VAL A 33 4.11 -7.11 15.16
C VAL A 33 3.55 -5.85 14.46
N ARG A 34 3.05 -5.99 13.21
CA ARG A 34 2.51 -4.87 12.45
C ARG A 34 1.20 -4.37 13.08
N ALA A 35 0.29 -5.28 13.39
CA ALA A 35 -0.99 -4.94 14.01
C ALA A 35 -0.85 -4.37 15.42
N LYS A 36 0.03 -4.93 16.28
CA LYS A 36 0.25 -4.39 17.63
C LYS A 36 0.69 -2.91 17.59
N ARG A 37 1.46 -2.52 16.59
CA ARG A 37 1.77 -1.11 16.36
C ARG A 37 0.57 -0.28 15.89
N ALA A 38 -0.29 -0.85 15.07
CA ALA A 38 -1.52 -0.18 14.65
C ALA A 38 -2.50 -0.05 15.83
N VAL A 39 -2.65 -1.08 16.67
CA VAL A 39 -3.40 -1.01 17.93
C VAL A 39 -2.90 0.14 18.80
N HIS A 40 -1.58 0.24 19.02
CA HIS A 40 -1.00 1.35 19.77
C HIS A 40 -1.34 2.73 19.15
N ARG A 41 -1.23 2.88 17.82
CA ARG A 41 -1.56 4.15 17.14
C ARG A 41 -3.03 4.51 17.29
N MET A 42 -3.92 3.52 17.18
CA MET A 42 -5.38 3.75 17.34
C MET A 42 -5.75 4.27 18.73
N MET A 43 -4.96 3.98 19.76
CA MET A 43 -5.18 4.56 21.10
C MET A 43 -4.95 6.09 21.17
N HIS A 44 -4.33 6.65 20.13
CA HIS A 44 -4.02 8.09 20.04
C HIS A 44 -4.82 8.81 18.94
N ILE A 45 -5.77 8.14 18.30
CA ILE A 45 -6.60 8.70 17.23
C ILE A 45 -8.02 8.87 17.75
N GLU A 46 -8.50 10.12 17.76
CA GLU A 46 -9.85 10.44 18.21
C GLU A 46 -10.92 9.96 17.22
N GLY A 47 -12.07 9.54 17.76
CA GLY A 47 -13.22 9.12 16.96
C GLY A 47 -13.13 7.71 16.40
N CYS A 48 -12.30 6.88 17.00
CA CYS A 48 -12.32 5.44 16.79
C CYS A 48 -12.15 4.66 18.11
N LYS A 49 -12.56 3.41 18.11
CA LYS A 49 -12.30 2.47 19.19
C LYS A 49 -12.17 1.04 18.68
N ILE A 50 -11.32 0.27 19.32
CA ILE A 50 -11.17 -1.16 19.02
C ILE A 50 -12.19 -1.93 19.84
N VAL A 51 -13.03 -2.72 19.17
CA VAL A 51 -14.13 -3.48 19.81
C VAL A 51 -13.94 -5.00 19.69
N ALA A 52 -13.11 -5.46 18.74
CA ALA A 52 -12.83 -6.88 18.57
C ALA A 52 -11.39 -7.14 18.11
N LEU A 53 -10.84 -8.26 18.55
CA LEU A 53 -9.52 -8.77 18.19
C LEU A 53 -9.63 -10.23 17.76
N CYS A 54 -8.90 -10.61 16.70
CA CYS A 54 -8.82 -11.98 16.22
C CYS A 54 -7.38 -12.34 15.83
N ASP A 55 -6.88 -13.44 16.39
CA ASP A 55 -5.62 -14.07 15.98
C ASP A 55 -5.69 -15.57 16.24
N LEU A 56 -4.88 -16.37 15.57
CA LEU A 56 -4.75 -17.80 15.83
C LEU A 56 -3.88 -18.11 17.06
N VAL A 57 -3.13 -17.12 17.54
CA VAL A 57 -2.20 -17.22 18.67
C VAL A 57 -2.72 -16.37 19.82
N GLU A 58 -3.07 -17.00 20.94
CA GLU A 58 -3.65 -16.35 22.11
C GLU A 58 -2.73 -15.26 22.69
N GLU A 59 -1.42 -15.52 22.75
CA GLU A 59 -0.41 -14.55 23.21
C GLU A 59 -0.45 -13.23 22.44
N ASN A 60 -0.68 -13.28 21.12
CA ASN A 60 -0.82 -12.07 20.31
C ASN A 60 -2.04 -11.23 20.72
N ILE A 61 -3.14 -11.89 21.09
CA ILE A 61 -4.35 -11.24 21.59
C ILE A 61 -4.09 -10.60 22.96
N GLU A 62 -3.44 -11.33 23.86
CA GLU A 62 -3.09 -10.86 25.21
C GLU A 62 -2.18 -9.62 25.15
N GLU A 63 -1.14 -9.64 24.30
CA GLU A 63 -0.26 -8.50 24.09
C GLU A 63 -0.99 -7.29 23.52
N ALA A 64 -1.90 -7.46 22.56
CA ALA A 64 -2.71 -6.39 22.02
C ALA A 64 -3.66 -5.81 23.09
N MET A 65 -4.30 -6.66 23.91
CA MET A 65 -5.12 -6.23 25.04
C MET A 65 -4.30 -5.47 26.10
N ALA A 66 -3.08 -5.89 26.37
CA ALA A 66 -2.19 -5.21 27.31
C ALA A 66 -1.88 -3.78 26.83
N ILE A 67 -1.58 -3.61 25.54
CA ILE A 67 -1.40 -2.27 24.94
C ILE A 67 -2.67 -1.41 25.15
N MET A 68 -3.86 -1.95 24.88
CA MET A 68 -5.12 -1.21 25.05
C MET A 68 -5.36 -0.84 26.51
N ALA A 69 -5.05 -1.72 27.45
CA ALA A 69 -5.23 -1.51 28.89
C ALA A 69 -4.34 -0.38 29.43
N GLU A 70 -3.14 -0.17 28.89
CA GLU A 70 -2.25 0.95 29.26
C GLU A 70 -2.92 2.32 29.04
N TYR A 71 -3.87 2.41 28.10
CA TYR A 71 -4.64 3.62 27.77
C TYR A 71 -6.04 3.63 28.37
N GLY A 72 -6.39 2.68 29.22
CA GLY A 72 -7.70 2.57 29.85
C GLY A 72 -8.84 2.25 28.88
N ALA A 73 -8.52 1.64 27.72
CA ALA A 73 -9.54 1.26 26.75
C ALA A 73 -10.40 0.08 27.26
N GLU A 74 -11.66 0.04 26.81
CA GLU A 74 -12.57 -1.07 27.12
C GLU A 74 -12.01 -2.39 26.57
N LYS A 75 -12.24 -3.48 27.30
CA LYS A 75 -11.82 -4.80 26.87
C LYS A 75 -12.59 -5.25 25.61
N PRO A 76 -11.91 -5.54 24.48
CA PRO A 76 -12.57 -5.98 23.26
C PRO A 76 -13.06 -7.42 23.35
N VAL A 77 -13.97 -7.81 22.45
CA VAL A 77 -14.27 -9.22 22.19
C VAL A 77 -13.07 -9.89 21.55
N ALA A 78 -12.73 -11.11 21.95
CA ALA A 78 -11.59 -11.84 21.41
C ALA A 78 -12.01 -13.15 20.77
N PHE A 79 -11.38 -13.44 19.63
CA PHE A 79 -11.54 -14.70 18.90
C PHE A 79 -10.16 -15.33 18.67
N CYS A 80 -9.97 -16.57 19.19
CA CYS A 80 -8.72 -17.31 19.07
C CYS A 80 -8.95 -18.69 18.43
N ASP A 81 -9.52 -18.68 17.21
CA ASP A 81 -9.79 -19.91 16.46
C ASP A 81 -9.83 -19.67 14.94
N GLY A 82 -9.81 -20.76 14.16
CA GLY A 82 -9.77 -20.67 12.69
C GLY A 82 -11.02 -20.06 12.03
N ASN A 83 -12.14 -19.94 12.71
CA ASN A 83 -13.37 -19.28 12.26
C ASN A 83 -13.57 -17.90 12.89
N GLY A 84 -12.76 -17.54 13.86
CA GLY A 84 -12.88 -16.30 14.64
C GLY A 84 -12.94 -15.05 13.77
N TRP A 85 -12.20 -15.01 12.66
CA TRP A 85 -12.24 -13.89 11.71
C TRP A 85 -13.62 -13.71 11.04
N LYS A 86 -14.36 -14.81 10.77
CA LYS A 86 -15.73 -14.75 10.25
C LYS A 86 -16.68 -14.20 11.29
N ASN A 87 -16.61 -14.75 12.50
CA ASN A 87 -17.41 -14.31 13.63
C ASN A 87 -17.21 -12.81 13.89
N LEU A 88 -15.97 -12.32 13.82
CA LEU A 88 -15.66 -10.91 13.93
C LEU A 88 -16.31 -10.09 12.79
N CYS A 89 -16.22 -10.52 11.54
CA CYS A 89 -16.84 -9.83 10.42
C CYS A 89 -18.37 -9.79 10.52
N GLU A 90 -19.02 -10.74 11.18
CA GLU A 90 -20.47 -10.84 11.36
C GLU A 90 -20.99 -9.96 12.51
N MET A 91 -20.12 -9.47 13.42
CA MET A 91 -20.53 -8.58 14.52
C MET A 91 -21.19 -7.31 14.00
N GLN A 92 -22.34 -6.93 14.56
CA GLN A 92 -23.10 -5.75 14.12
C GLN A 92 -22.52 -4.41 14.62
N ASP A 93 -21.67 -4.46 15.61
CA ASP A 93 -21.03 -3.31 16.24
C ASP A 93 -19.60 -3.03 15.71
N ILE A 94 -19.26 -3.53 14.53
CA ILE A 94 -18.03 -3.23 13.79
C ILE A 94 -18.37 -2.43 12.53
N ASP A 95 -17.63 -1.34 12.31
CA ASP A 95 -17.72 -0.50 11.12
C ASP A 95 -16.55 -0.76 10.16
N LEU A 96 -15.36 -1.03 10.71
CA LEU A 96 -14.10 -1.21 9.98
C LEU A 96 -13.41 -2.52 10.42
N VAL A 97 -13.05 -3.35 9.46
CA VAL A 97 -12.15 -4.50 9.66
C VAL A 97 -10.75 -4.12 9.21
N TYR A 98 -9.78 -4.22 10.14
CA TYR A 98 -8.37 -3.92 9.92
C TYR A 98 -7.58 -5.24 9.85
N ILE A 99 -7.02 -5.56 8.65
CA ILE A 99 -6.46 -6.87 8.31
C ILE A 99 -4.94 -6.81 8.30
N CYS A 100 -4.28 -7.63 9.13
CA CYS A 100 -2.82 -7.74 9.23
C CYS A 100 -2.35 -9.21 9.26
N THR A 101 -3.00 -10.06 8.51
CA THR A 101 -2.70 -11.50 8.40
C THR A 101 -1.56 -11.79 7.40
N ASP A 102 -1.45 -13.03 6.94
CA ASP A 102 -0.60 -13.37 5.80
C ASP A 102 -1.22 -12.87 4.48
N TRP A 103 -0.37 -12.67 3.46
CA TRP A 103 -0.78 -12.08 2.19
C TRP A 103 -1.85 -12.88 1.44
N ALA A 104 -1.83 -14.20 1.57
CA ALA A 104 -2.76 -15.08 0.86
C ALA A 104 -4.20 -14.96 1.40
N SER A 105 -4.37 -14.61 2.68
CA SER A 105 -5.69 -14.50 3.32
C SER A 105 -6.31 -13.10 3.23
N HIS A 106 -5.56 -12.06 2.84
CA HIS A 106 -6.05 -10.68 2.81
C HIS A 106 -7.33 -10.52 1.98
N ALA A 107 -7.35 -11.03 0.75
CA ALA A 107 -8.48 -10.87 -0.16
C ALA A 107 -9.73 -11.60 0.34
N ASP A 108 -9.59 -12.82 0.83
CA ASP A 108 -10.72 -13.61 1.35
C ASP A 108 -11.39 -12.92 2.54
N ILE A 109 -10.60 -12.44 3.49
CA ILE A 109 -11.09 -11.72 4.67
C ILE A 109 -11.75 -10.40 4.24
N ALA A 110 -11.12 -9.64 3.35
CA ALA A 110 -11.64 -8.35 2.88
C ALA A 110 -12.98 -8.49 2.15
N VAL A 111 -13.09 -9.46 1.25
CA VAL A 111 -14.33 -9.78 0.53
C VAL A 111 -15.44 -10.14 1.52
N TYR A 112 -15.17 -11.06 2.45
CA TYR A 112 -16.15 -11.48 3.44
C TYR A 112 -16.59 -10.33 4.37
N ALA A 113 -15.65 -9.50 4.81
CA ALA A 113 -15.96 -8.32 5.63
C ALA A 113 -16.88 -7.34 4.89
N MET A 114 -16.59 -7.01 3.61
CA MET A 114 -17.42 -6.13 2.80
C MET A 114 -18.82 -6.71 2.56
N GLN A 115 -18.94 -8.01 2.31
CA GLN A 115 -20.23 -8.71 2.17
C GLN A 115 -21.05 -8.67 3.46
N ASN A 116 -20.40 -8.59 4.62
CA ASN A 116 -21.04 -8.40 5.92
C ASN A 116 -21.21 -6.91 6.29
N GLY A 117 -21.09 -6.01 5.31
CA GLY A 117 -21.38 -4.59 5.48
C GLY A 117 -20.29 -3.77 6.16
N LYS A 118 -19.05 -4.27 6.27
CA LYS A 118 -17.91 -3.58 6.88
C LYS A 118 -17.09 -2.81 5.86
N HIS A 119 -16.51 -1.68 6.25
CA HIS A 119 -15.38 -1.10 5.54
C HIS A 119 -14.12 -1.92 5.84
N VAL A 120 -13.14 -1.87 4.96
CA VAL A 120 -11.92 -2.68 5.07
C VAL A 120 -10.68 -1.81 4.93
N ALA A 121 -9.71 -2.07 5.80
CA ALA A 121 -8.32 -1.63 5.67
C ALA A 121 -7.41 -2.86 5.75
N THR A 122 -6.67 -3.15 4.69
CA THR A 122 -5.78 -4.32 4.64
C THR A 122 -4.33 -3.91 4.47
N GLU A 123 -3.43 -4.60 5.16
CA GLU A 123 -1.99 -4.47 4.94
C GLU A 123 -1.60 -4.85 3.49
N VAL A 124 -0.43 -4.43 3.10
CA VAL A 124 0.14 -4.61 1.75
C VAL A 124 0.75 -6.01 1.55
N PRO A 125 0.59 -6.60 0.36
CA PRO A 125 -0.34 -6.26 -0.72
C PRO A 125 -1.79 -6.68 -0.38
N ALA A 126 -2.78 -6.02 -0.98
CA ALA A 126 -4.19 -6.34 -0.70
C ALA A 126 -4.61 -7.71 -1.28
N ALA A 127 -3.92 -8.17 -2.31
CA ALA A 127 -4.10 -9.46 -2.95
C ALA A 127 -2.78 -9.92 -3.59
N THR A 128 -2.68 -11.19 -3.93
CA THR A 128 -1.50 -11.77 -4.59
C THR A 128 -1.79 -12.34 -5.98
N SER A 129 -3.06 -12.28 -6.41
CA SER A 129 -3.50 -12.70 -7.75
C SER A 129 -4.40 -11.66 -8.41
N VAL A 130 -4.42 -11.64 -9.74
CA VAL A 130 -5.33 -10.81 -10.54
C VAL A 130 -6.79 -11.18 -10.27
N ALA A 131 -7.06 -12.47 -10.07
CA ALA A 131 -8.41 -12.95 -9.76
C ALA A 131 -8.90 -12.37 -8.43
N ASP A 132 -8.07 -12.35 -7.40
CA ASP A 132 -8.43 -11.76 -6.10
C ASP A 132 -8.54 -10.24 -6.15
N CYS A 133 -7.72 -9.58 -6.97
CA CYS A 133 -7.87 -8.15 -7.23
C CYS A 133 -9.26 -7.82 -7.80
N TRP A 134 -9.74 -8.61 -8.76
CA TRP A 134 -11.10 -8.46 -9.29
C TRP A 134 -12.18 -8.75 -8.25
N ARG A 135 -12.01 -9.78 -7.42
CA ARG A 135 -12.95 -10.08 -6.30
C ARG A 135 -13.09 -8.89 -5.34
N LEU A 136 -11.97 -8.25 -4.99
CA LEU A 136 -11.97 -7.05 -4.13
C LEU A 136 -12.76 -5.91 -4.79
N VAL A 137 -12.47 -5.63 -6.07
CA VAL A 137 -13.12 -4.56 -6.83
C VAL A 137 -14.62 -4.82 -6.97
N ASP A 138 -15.01 -6.01 -7.43
CA ASP A 138 -16.40 -6.38 -7.63
C ASP A 138 -17.19 -6.26 -6.32
N THR A 139 -16.65 -6.79 -5.24
CA THR A 139 -17.30 -6.74 -3.92
C THR A 139 -17.44 -5.31 -3.41
N ALA A 140 -16.42 -4.45 -3.57
CA ALA A 140 -16.50 -3.07 -3.15
C ALA A 140 -17.54 -2.27 -3.97
N GLU A 141 -17.61 -2.50 -5.28
CA GLU A 141 -18.61 -1.89 -6.15
C GLU A 141 -20.04 -2.34 -5.81
N GLU A 142 -20.24 -3.63 -5.52
CA GLU A 142 -21.54 -4.21 -5.16
C GLU A 142 -22.02 -3.75 -3.78
N THR A 143 -21.16 -3.83 -2.78
CA THR A 143 -21.51 -3.55 -1.38
C THR A 143 -21.46 -2.06 -1.03
N ARG A 144 -20.82 -1.26 -1.88
CA ARG A 144 -20.54 0.18 -1.62
C ARG A 144 -19.75 0.39 -0.33
N LYS A 145 -18.81 -0.53 -0.03
CA LYS A 145 -17.92 -0.41 1.12
C LYS A 145 -16.54 0.04 0.67
N HIS A 146 -15.94 0.89 1.47
CA HIS A 146 -14.54 1.25 1.29
C HIS A 146 -13.65 0.03 1.52
N CYS A 147 -12.68 -0.15 0.63
CA CYS A 147 -11.57 -1.08 0.80
C CYS A 147 -10.28 -0.34 0.47
N ILE A 148 -9.45 -0.10 1.46
CA ILE A 148 -8.15 0.56 1.32
C ILE A 148 -7.02 -0.45 1.58
N MET A 149 -5.97 -0.36 0.79
CA MET A 149 -4.69 -0.97 1.13
C MET A 149 -3.82 0.05 1.88
N LEU A 150 -3.23 -0.37 2.98
CA LEU A 150 -2.50 0.48 3.92
C LEU A 150 -1.06 0.77 3.41
N GLU A 151 -0.99 1.46 2.28
CA GLU A 151 0.28 1.86 1.66
C GLU A 151 0.81 3.15 2.29
N ASN A 152 1.52 3.00 3.38
CA ASN A 152 2.04 4.09 4.20
C ASN A 152 3.05 5.00 3.49
N CYS A 153 3.75 4.48 2.47
CA CYS A 153 4.75 5.27 1.73
C CYS A 153 4.13 6.43 0.95
N CYS A 154 2.82 6.39 0.69
CA CYS A 154 2.08 7.51 0.09
C CYS A 154 1.97 8.74 1.02
N TYR A 155 2.24 8.58 2.31
CA TYR A 155 2.17 9.66 3.32
C TYR A 155 3.54 10.21 3.75
N ASP A 156 4.62 9.78 3.10
CA ASP A 156 5.94 10.31 3.38
C ASP A 156 6.09 11.76 2.87
N GLU A 157 6.82 12.57 3.60
CA GLU A 157 6.92 14.03 3.37
C GLU A 157 7.39 14.41 1.98
N PHE A 158 8.46 13.79 1.49
CA PHE A 158 9.00 14.10 0.17
C PHE A 158 8.02 13.69 -0.94
N GLU A 159 7.39 12.51 -0.80
CA GLU A 159 6.38 11.99 -1.70
C GLU A 159 5.15 12.91 -1.73
N LEU A 160 4.61 13.27 -0.57
CA LEU A 160 3.46 14.17 -0.46
C LEU A 160 3.76 15.57 -1.01
N CYS A 161 4.94 16.12 -0.70
CA CYS A 161 5.38 17.40 -1.26
C CYS A 161 5.46 17.35 -2.79
N THR A 162 6.10 16.31 -3.33
CA THR A 162 6.22 16.14 -4.78
C THR A 162 4.86 15.95 -5.45
N ILE A 163 3.95 15.17 -4.86
CA ILE A 163 2.57 15.02 -5.36
C ILE A 163 1.86 16.38 -5.38
N ASN A 164 1.98 17.17 -4.31
CA ASN A 164 1.42 18.53 -4.27
C ASN A 164 2.00 19.45 -5.36
N MET A 165 3.30 19.34 -5.65
CA MET A 165 3.95 20.08 -6.73
C MET A 165 3.47 19.63 -8.11
N VAL A 166 3.32 18.32 -8.34
CA VAL A 166 2.75 17.79 -9.60
C VAL A 166 1.32 18.27 -9.81
N GLN A 167 0.48 18.22 -8.78
CA GLN A 167 -0.90 18.71 -8.86
C GLN A 167 -1.01 20.20 -9.14
N LYS A 168 0.00 20.98 -8.74
CA LYS A 168 0.13 22.42 -9.08
C LYS A 168 0.78 22.69 -10.44
N GLY A 169 1.15 21.66 -11.18
CA GLY A 169 1.78 21.75 -12.49
C GLY A 169 3.25 22.21 -12.48
N LEU A 170 3.92 22.22 -11.31
CA LEU A 170 5.28 22.74 -11.17
C LEU A 170 6.36 21.87 -11.84
N LEU A 171 6.06 20.60 -12.10
CA LEU A 171 6.96 19.69 -12.82
C LEU A 171 6.59 19.53 -14.30
N GLY A 172 5.57 20.27 -14.77
CA GLY A 172 5.04 20.13 -16.12
C GLY A 172 4.31 18.80 -16.34
N GLU A 173 4.29 18.30 -17.58
CA GLU A 173 3.75 16.98 -17.90
C GLU A 173 4.72 15.88 -17.40
N ILE A 174 4.23 14.96 -16.59
CA ILE A 174 5.05 13.83 -16.12
C ILE A 174 5.19 12.82 -17.25
N ILE A 175 6.43 12.45 -17.55
CA ILE A 175 6.79 11.55 -18.66
C ILE A 175 7.31 10.20 -18.15
N HIS A 176 8.14 10.21 -17.10
CA HIS A 176 8.77 9.02 -16.57
C HIS A 176 8.86 9.05 -15.06
N CYS A 177 8.68 7.88 -14.43
CA CYS A 177 8.86 7.73 -12.99
C CYS A 177 9.60 6.43 -12.65
N GLU A 178 10.27 6.43 -11.47
CA GLU A 178 10.90 5.24 -10.93
C GLU A 178 10.47 5.01 -9.47
N GLY A 179 10.08 3.77 -9.18
CA GLY A 179 9.78 3.32 -7.82
C GLY A 179 10.45 2.00 -7.50
N SER A 180 10.71 1.72 -6.24
CA SER A 180 11.37 0.48 -5.88
C SER A 180 11.12 0.08 -4.42
N TYR A 181 11.44 -1.19 -4.12
CA TYR A 181 11.69 -1.64 -2.76
C TYR A 181 13.04 -2.36 -2.74
N LEU A 182 14.05 -1.60 -2.38
CA LEU A 182 15.45 -2.01 -2.38
C LEU A 182 15.97 -1.95 -0.94
N HIS A 183 16.21 -3.12 -0.35
CA HIS A 183 16.57 -3.23 1.05
C HIS A 183 17.48 -4.43 1.29
N ASP A 184 18.46 -4.32 2.14
CA ASP A 184 19.22 -5.48 2.61
C ASP A 184 18.45 -6.14 3.77
N LEU A 185 17.74 -7.21 3.48
CA LEU A 185 16.98 -7.97 4.46
C LEU A 185 17.54 -9.39 4.68
N ARG A 186 18.75 -9.66 4.24
CA ARG A 186 19.38 -11.00 4.33
C ARG A 186 19.37 -11.56 5.75
N GLU A 187 19.64 -10.76 6.76
CA GLU A 187 19.56 -11.19 8.16
C GLU A 187 18.12 -11.54 8.62
N ARG A 188 17.11 -10.91 8.01
CA ARG A 188 15.70 -11.18 8.34
C ARG A 188 15.13 -12.37 7.59
N ILE A 189 15.69 -12.68 6.42
CA ILE A 189 15.30 -13.79 5.54
C ILE A 189 16.03 -15.07 5.96
N SER A 190 17.23 -14.95 6.53
CA SER A 190 18.04 -16.09 6.97
C SER A 190 17.36 -16.83 8.13
N THR A 191 17.38 -18.14 8.05
CA THR A 191 16.94 -19.05 9.13
C THR A 191 17.96 -19.22 10.25
N ASN A 192 19.13 -18.59 10.15
CA ASN A 192 20.22 -18.72 11.11
C ASN A 192 19.95 -17.92 12.38
N ASP A 193 20.13 -18.55 13.52
CA ASP A 193 19.71 -18.26 14.88
C ASP A 193 20.34 -17.04 15.58
N GLY A 194 20.56 -15.97 14.89
CA GLY A 194 21.13 -14.74 15.49
C GLY A 194 20.09 -13.66 15.77
N GLY A 195 19.25 -13.79 16.78
CA GLY A 195 18.65 -12.69 17.57
C GLY A 195 17.95 -11.51 16.88
N GLY A 196 17.76 -11.49 15.57
CA GLY A 196 17.09 -10.43 14.82
C GLY A 196 15.62 -10.75 14.51
N ARG A 197 14.80 -9.73 14.21
CA ARG A 197 13.43 -9.93 13.72
C ARG A 197 13.44 -10.78 12.46
N LYS A 198 13.10 -12.06 12.57
CA LYS A 198 12.90 -12.94 11.43
C LYS A 198 11.61 -12.51 10.71
N TRP A 199 11.64 -12.46 9.39
CA TRP A 199 10.40 -12.50 8.63
C TRP A 199 9.69 -13.82 8.94
N SER A 200 8.36 -13.80 8.93
CA SER A 200 7.60 -15.04 9.09
C SER A 200 7.92 -16.02 7.98
N ASN A 201 7.92 -17.30 8.28
CA ASN A 201 8.23 -18.35 7.31
C ASN A 201 7.38 -18.21 6.05
N TRP A 202 6.08 -17.89 6.19
CA TRP A 202 5.18 -17.72 5.04
C TRP A 202 5.61 -16.60 4.08
N GLN A 203 6.20 -15.50 4.58
CA GLN A 203 6.72 -14.43 3.70
C GLN A 203 7.93 -14.90 2.90
N VAL A 204 8.83 -15.63 3.54
CA VAL A 204 10.02 -16.19 2.89
C VAL A 204 9.61 -17.24 1.85
N ASP A 205 8.68 -18.13 2.20
CA ASP A 205 8.16 -19.17 1.31
C ASP A 205 7.45 -18.55 0.09
N PHE A 206 6.62 -17.52 0.32
CA PHE A 206 5.97 -16.79 -0.76
C PHE A 206 6.99 -16.15 -1.70
N MET A 207 7.98 -15.44 -1.16
CA MET A 207 9.03 -14.82 -1.97
C MET A 207 9.86 -15.84 -2.73
N ASN A 208 10.12 -17.00 -2.14
CA ASN A 208 10.89 -18.07 -2.77
C ASN A 208 10.12 -18.80 -3.88
N SER A 209 8.81 -18.75 -3.88
CA SER A 209 7.94 -19.36 -4.89
C SER A 209 7.63 -18.47 -6.09
N HIS A 210 8.10 -17.21 -6.10
CA HIS A 210 7.82 -16.22 -7.15
C HIS A 210 9.11 -15.72 -7.79
N ASN A 211 9.14 -15.59 -9.10
CA ASN A 211 10.28 -15.06 -9.86
C ASN A 211 10.13 -13.56 -10.19
N GLY A 212 8.97 -12.97 -9.95
CA GLY A 212 8.65 -11.58 -10.19
C GLY A 212 8.98 -10.65 -9.00
N ASN A 213 8.22 -9.58 -8.89
CA ASN A 213 8.27 -8.64 -7.78
C ASN A 213 7.18 -8.97 -6.75
N PRO A 214 7.48 -9.63 -5.64
CA PRO A 214 6.47 -10.03 -4.65
C PRO A 214 5.99 -8.86 -3.78
N TYR A 215 6.60 -7.67 -3.89
CA TYR A 215 6.32 -6.53 -3.03
C TYR A 215 6.39 -5.18 -3.77
N PRO A 216 5.55 -4.95 -4.82
CA PRO A 216 5.65 -3.79 -5.68
C PRO A 216 5.11 -2.49 -5.06
N THR A 217 4.22 -2.58 -4.07
CA THR A 217 3.32 -1.51 -3.63
C THR A 217 4.04 -0.28 -3.08
N HIS A 218 5.08 -0.46 -2.27
CA HIS A 218 5.84 0.64 -1.65
C HIS A 218 6.58 1.54 -2.67
N GLY A 219 7.02 0.97 -3.79
CA GLY A 219 7.62 1.74 -4.86
C GLY A 219 6.59 2.34 -5.79
N LEU A 220 5.52 1.60 -6.07
CA LEU A 220 4.54 1.97 -7.08
C LEU A 220 3.49 2.95 -6.58
N GLY A 221 2.99 2.78 -5.35
CA GLY A 221 1.87 3.55 -4.81
C GLY A 221 2.08 5.07 -4.90
N PRO A 222 3.16 5.61 -4.31
CA PRO A 222 3.41 7.05 -4.38
C PRO A 222 3.54 7.59 -5.80
N ILE A 223 4.14 6.81 -6.71
CA ILE A 223 4.30 7.16 -8.13
C ILE A 223 2.95 7.15 -8.85
N ALA A 224 2.13 6.14 -8.62
CA ALA A 224 0.82 6.04 -9.23
C ALA A 224 -0.08 7.23 -8.84
N LEU A 225 -0.02 7.67 -7.57
CA LEU A 225 -0.72 8.87 -7.12
C LEU A 225 -0.18 10.13 -7.79
N ALA A 226 1.15 10.30 -7.87
CA ALA A 226 1.76 11.44 -8.54
C ALA A 226 1.40 11.52 -10.03
N MET A 227 1.27 10.37 -10.70
CA MET A 227 0.90 10.29 -12.12
C MET A 227 -0.60 10.35 -12.37
N ASN A 228 -1.44 10.51 -11.34
CA ASN A 228 -2.90 10.48 -11.45
C ASN A 228 -3.44 9.21 -12.12
N ILE A 229 -2.86 8.06 -11.84
CA ILE A 229 -3.36 6.77 -12.33
C ILE A 229 -4.76 6.54 -11.76
N HIS A 230 -5.68 6.05 -12.60
CA HIS A 230 -7.13 5.98 -12.40
C HIS A 230 -7.85 7.34 -12.32
N ARG A 231 -7.13 8.45 -12.49
CA ARG A 231 -7.65 9.83 -12.40
C ARG A 231 -7.13 10.67 -13.57
N GLY A 232 -7.17 10.09 -14.77
CA GLY A 232 -6.74 10.70 -16.03
C GLY A 232 -5.72 9.90 -16.84
N ASP A 233 -5.19 8.78 -16.31
CA ASP A 233 -4.35 7.81 -17.02
C ASP A 233 -4.53 6.41 -16.42
N ARG A 234 -4.07 5.37 -17.11
CA ARG A 234 -4.02 4.00 -16.61
C ARG A 234 -2.73 3.28 -17.02
N MET A 235 -2.29 2.34 -16.22
CA MET A 235 -1.24 1.42 -16.62
C MET A 235 -1.79 0.44 -17.66
N LYS A 236 -0.99 0.19 -18.72
CA LYS A 236 -1.43 -0.59 -19.90
C LYS A 236 -0.77 -1.94 -19.97
N SER A 237 0.54 -1.98 -19.86
CA SER A 237 1.32 -3.21 -19.97
C SER A 237 2.60 -3.17 -19.16
N ILE A 238 3.10 -4.35 -18.81
CA ILE A 238 4.32 -4.54 -18.05
C ILE A 238 5.23 -5.55 -18.71
N VAL A 239 6.54 -5.27 -18.71
CA VAL A 239 7.62 -6.21 -19.00
C VAL A 239 8.44 -6.35 -17.73
N SER A 240 8.70 -7.59 -17.31
CA SER A 240 9.45 -7.87 -16.08
C SER A 240 10.55 -8.89 -16.34
N VAL A 241 11.72 -8.61 -15.80
CA VAL A 241 12.87 -9.51 -15.85
C VAL A 241 13.50 -9.64 -14.48
N SER A 242 13.94 -10.86 -14.16
CA SER A 242 14.64 -11.14 -12.92
C SER A 242 16.08 -11.56 -13.21
N SER A 243 17.02 -11.09 -12.38
CA SER A 243 18.40 -11.54 -12.44
C SER A 243 18.50 -13.00 -12.01
N LYS A 244 19.65 -13.63 -12.28
CA LYS A 244 19.96 -14.91 -11.63
C LYS A 244 19.88 -14.78 -10.12
N ARG A 245 19.52 -15.86 -9.44
CA ARG A 245 19.57 -15.93 -7.99
C ARG A 245 21.03 -16.05 -7.51
N VAL A 246 21.29 -15.41 -6.36
CA VAL A 246 22.51 -15.59 -5.58
C VAL A 246 22.11 -16.34 -4.29
N GLY A 247 22.72 -17.50 -4.02
CA GLY A 247 22.42 -18.37 -2.88
C GLY A 247 21.83 -19.72 -3.31
N ASP A 248 21.08 -20.38 -2.42
CA ASP A 248 20.52 -21.72 -2.65
C ASP A 248 19.71 -21.84 -3.94
N SER A 249 19.93 -22.94 -4.66
CA SER A 249 19.47 -23.16 -6.02
C SER A 249 17.98 -23.49 -6.20
N ASP A 250 17.23 -23.74 -5.12
CA ASP A 250 15.89 -24.33 -5.19
C ASP A 250 14.74 -23.31 -5.20
N SER A 251 15.03 -22.01 -5.20
CA SER A 251 14.02 -20.98 -5.28
C SER A 251 13.89 -20.40 -6.68
N LEU A 252 12.67 -20.13 -7.11
CA LEU A 252 12.37 -19.50 -8.40
C LEU A 252 12.78 -18.02 -8.42
N ASN A 253 12.83 -17.36 -7.29
CA ASN A 253 13.02 -15.91 -7.19
C ASN A 253 14.42 -15.46 -7.62
N GLY A 254 14.48 -14.55 -8.58
CA GLY A 254 15.69 -13.81 -8.91
C GLY A 254 16.11 -12.86 -7.77
N THR A 255 17.41 -12.58 -7.68
CA THR A 255 17.94 -11.69 -6.63
C THR A 255 17.48 -10.24 -6.81
N MET A 256 17.33 -9.79 -8.05
CA MET A 256 16.86 -8.47 -8.45
C MET A 256 15.78 -8.61 -9.51
N ASN A 257 14.62 -8.02 -9.29
CA ASN A 257 13.59 -7.87 -10.31
C ASN A 257 13.54 -6.44 -10.81
N SER A 258 13.37 -6.26 -12.12
CA SER A 258 13.19 -4.96 -12.77
C SER A 258 12.03 -5.05 -13.75
N SER A 259 11.08 -4.16 -13.61
CA SER A 259 9.85 -4.13 -14.39
C SER A 259 9.63 -2.76 -15.01
N LEU A 260 9.33 -2.73 -16.32
CA LEU A 260 8.99 -1.52 -17.04
C LEU A 260 7.50 -1.55 -17.39
N ILE A 261 6.78 -0.52 -16.97
CA ILE A 261 5.34 -0.33 -17.22
C ILE A 261 5.16 0.80 -18.23
N THR A 262 4.21 0.62 -19.15
CA THR A 262 3.74 1.71 -20.02
C THR A 262 2.31 2.06 -19.64
N THR A 263 1.96 3.36 -19.77
CA THR A 263 0.59 3.83 -19.55
C THR A 263 -0.15 4.03 -20.86
N GLU A 264 -1.46 4.25 -20.80
CA GLU A 264 -2.28 4.52 -21.99
C GLU A 264 -1.89 5.84 -22.67
N LYS A 265 -1.44 6.83 -21.89
CA LYS A 265 -0.94 8.11 -22.42
C LYS A 265 0.54 8.07 -22.83
N GLY A 266 1.18 6.91 -22.87
CA GLY A 266 2.55 6.72 -23.35
C GLY A 266 3.65 7.09 -22.34
N LYS A 267 3.31 7.25 -21.06
CA LYS A 267 4.29 7.44 -19.98
C LYS A 267 4.93 6.11 -19.58
N THR A 268 6.07 6.17 -18.92
CA THR A 268 6.79 4.96 -18.47
C THR A 268 7.06 4.98 -16.97
N ILE A 269 7.04 3.79 -16.35
CA ILE A 269 7.37 3.61 -14.95
C ILE A 269 8.34 2.44 -14.82
N LEU A 270 9.49 2.67 -14.16
CA LEU A 270 10.40 1.60 -13.77
C LEU A 270 10.10 1.20 -12.32
N VAL A 271 9.80 -0.08 -12.09
CA VAL A 271 9.60 -0.63 -10.74
C VAL A 271 10.63 -1.71 -10.46
N GLN A 272 11.31 -1.63 -9.31
CA GLN A 272 12.37 -2.57 -8.95
C GLN A 272 12.17 -3.16 -7.55
N HIS A 273 12.60 -4.41 -7.39
CA HIS A 273 12.60 -5.12 -6.10
C HIS A 273 13.91 -5.85 -5.86
N CYS A 274 14.49 -5.66 -4.67
CA CYS A 274 15.64 -6.45 -4.22
C CYS A 274 15.73 -6.40 -2.70
N VAL A 275 15.79 -7.57 -2.06
CA VAL A 275 15.95 -7.69 -0.60
C VAL A 275 17.12 -8.59 -0.19
N ALA A 276 17.87 -9.11 -1.17
CA ALA A 276 18.91 -10.11 -0.96
C ALA A 276 20.33 -9.64 -1.34
N LEU A 277 20.55 -8.34 -1.58
CA LEU A 277 21.86 -7.78 -1.86
C LEU A 277 22.26 -6.74 -0.80
N PRO A 278 23.60 -6.59 -0.52
CA PRO A 278 24.09 -5.55 0.38
C PRO A 278 23.92 -4.18 -0.30
N ARG A 279 22.94 -3.42 0.15
CA ARG A 279 22.65 -2.09 -0.38
C ARG A 279 21.94 -1.21 0.63
N PRO A 280 22.09 0.13 0.56
CA PRO A 280 21.26 1.04 1.32
C PRO A 280 19.79 0.89 0.98
N TYR A 281 18.92 1.19 1.93
CA TYR A 281 17.48 1.26 1.71
C TYR A 281 17.16 2.33 0.67
N SER A 282 16.30 1.99 -0.30
CA SER A 282 15.81 2.92 -1.29
C SER A 282 14.44 2.51 -1.82
N ARG A 283 13.54 3.47 -2.00
CA ARG A 283 12.32 3.32 -2.79
C ARG A 283 12.43 3.96 -4.16
N SER A 284 13.63 4.39 -4.56
CA SER A 284 13.91 5.24 -5.73
C SER A 284 13.15 6.56 -5.62
N PHE A 285 11.87 6.57 -5.89
CA PHE A 285 10.98 7.72 -5.96
C PHE A 285 11.60 8.84 -6.79
N LEU A 286 11.56 8.64 -8.09
CA LEU A 286 12.01 9.59 -9.10
C LEU A 286 10.81 9.97 -9.97
N ILE A 287 10.65 11.27 -10.21
CA ILE A 287 9.63 11.83 -11.09
C ILE A 287 10.29 12.77 -12.07
N SER A 288 10.10 12.51 -13.35
CA SER A 288 10.64 13.29 -14.48
C SER A 288 9.49 13.90 -15.28
N GLY A 289 9.39 15.20 -15.23
CA GLY A 289 8.42 15.99 -15.99
C GLY A 289 9.10 16.91 -17.01
N THR A 290 8.31 17.61 -17.82
CA THR A 290 8.82 18.53 -18.87
C THR A 290 9.47 19.79 -18.29
N ASP A 291 9.07 20.20 -17.10
CA ASP A 291 9.52 21.46 -16.49
C ASP A 291 10.29 21.24 -15.19
N GLY A 292 10.32 20.01 -14.68
CA GLY A 292 11.02 19.72 -13.44
C GLY A 292 11.22 18.22 -13.17
N PHE A 293 12.09 17.99 -12.20
CA PHE A 293 12.55 16.69 -11.76
C PHE A 293 12.58 16.64 -10.25
N ALA A 294 12.21 15.50 -9.66
CA ALA A 294 12.29 15.24 -8.24
C ALA A 294 12.82 13.82 -7.99
N GLN A 295 13.78 13.66 -7.07
CA GLN A 295 14.27 12.36 -6.65
C GLN A 295 14.59 12.35 -5.16
N LYS A 296 14.15 11.29 -4.47
CA LYS A 296 14.35 11.15 -3.03
C LYS A 296 15.66 10.46 -2.65
N TYR A 297 16.03 9.40 -3.35
CA TYR A 297 17.17 8.56 -2.99
C TYR A 297 18.29 8.62 -4.03
N PRO A 298 19.58 8.56 -3.63
CA PRO A 298 20.07 8.45 -2.25
C PRO A 298 20.02 9.76 -1.45
N ILE A 299 19.91 10.91 -2.11
CA ILE A 299 19.83 12.26 -1.54
C ILE A 299 18.64 12.97 -2.17
N GLN A 300 17.82 13.61 -1.34
CA GLN A 300 16.68 14.41 -1.80
C GLN A 300 17.15 15.58 -2.64
N HIS A 301 16.58 15.71 -3.84
CA HIS A 301 16.87 16.82 -4.72
C HIS A 301 15.76 17.09 -5.74
N PHE A 302 15.76 18.29 -6.23
CA PHE A 302 14.92 18.78 -7.32
C PHE A 302 15.80 19.41 -8.41
N ALA A 303 15.26 19.52 -9.61
CA ALA A 303 15.79 20.36 -10.67
C ALA A 303 14.64 20.95 -11.48
N PHE A 304 14.79 22.16 -11.99
CA PHE A 304 13.75 22.86 -12.75
C PHE A 304 14.32 23.52 -13.99
N ALA A 305 13.56 23.51 -15.09
CA ALA A 305 13.90 24.25 -16.29
C ALA A 305 13.89 25.78 -16.01
N PRO A 306 14.76 26.59 -16.69
CA PRO A 306 15.74 26.19 -17.70
C PRO A 306 17.07 25.65 -17.11
N ASP A 307 17.35 25.87 -15.83
CA ASP A 307 18.64 25.57 -15.18
C ASP A 307 18.68 24.19 -14.50
N SER A 308 18.28 23.15 -15.26
CA SER A 308 18.08 21.80 -14.71
C SER A 308 19.33 20.91 -14.65
N GLU A 309 20.49 21.38 -15.11
CA GLU A 309 21.74 20.60 -15.07
C GLU A 309 22.30 20.46 -13.64
N GLU A 310 22.01 21.40 -12.75
CA GLU A 310 22.45 21.37 -11.36
C GLU A 310 21.31 20.94 -10.43
N ALA A 311 21.56 19.89 -9.65
CA ALA A 311 20.60 19.40 -8.67
C ALA A 311 20.51 20.36 -7.46
N ILE A 312 19.30 20.74 -7.10
CA ILE A 312 19.00 21.52 -5.88
C ILE A 312 18.95 20.57 -4.69
N THR A 313 19.97 20.62 -3.81
CA THR A 313 20.16 19.74 -2.66
C THR A 313 20.26 20.51 -1.35
N GLY A 314 20.35 19.81 -0.20
CA GLY A 314 20.58 20.40 1.12
C GLY A 314 19.55 21.46 1.50
N ASP A 315 19.99 22.57 2.11
CA ASP A 315 19.11 23.63 2.62
C ASP A 315 18.18 24.23 1.53
N ALA A 316 18.63 24.25 0.29
CA ALA A 316 17.80 24.74 -0.81
C ALA A 316 16.66 23.75 -1.14
N CYS A 317 16.92 22.45 -1.07
CA CYS A 317 15.89 21.41 -1.20
C CYS A 317 14.91 21.47 -0.02
N GLU A 318 15.40 21.63 1.21
CA GLU A 318 14.53 21.75 2.39
C GLU A 318 13.56 22.93 2.29
N LYS A 319 14.03 24.09 1.79
CA LYS A 319 13.17 25.25 1.56
C LYS A 319 12.07 24.97 0.51
N ILE A 320 12.35 24.16 -0.52
CA ILE A 320 11.33 23.74 -1.47
C ILE A 320 10.29 22.86 -0.80
N LEU A 321 10.73 21.90 0.03
CA LEU A 321 9.83 21.04 0.81
C LEU A 321 8.92 21.85 1.74
N GLU A 322 9.46 22.83 2.44
CA GLU A 322 8.70 23.74 3.30
C GLU A 322 7.68 24.59 2.49
N MET A 323 8.12 25.15 1.35
CA MET A 323 7.28 25.99 0.51
C MET A 323 6.10 25.23 -0.13
N HIS A 324 6.30 23.96 -0.43
CA HIS A 324 5.31 23.10 -1.09
C HIS A 324 4.78 22.00 -0.17
N GLN A 325 4.93 22.17 1.14
CA GLN A 325 4.50 21.19 2.14
C GLN A 325 3.02 20.82 1.94
N HIS A 326 2.74 19.53 1.97
CA HIS A 326 1.39 19.02 1.88
C HIS A 326 0.66 19.22 3.24
N PRO A 327 -0.64 19.56 3.27
CA PRO A 327 -1.38 19.75 4.51
C PRO A 327 -1.28 18.58 5.51
N PHE A 328 -1.22 17.35 5.03
CA PHE A 328 -1.08 16.17 5.90
C PHE A 328 0.23 16.15 6.69
N VAL A 329 1.32 16.67 6.12
CA VAL A 329 2.59 16.79 6.83
C VAL A 329 2.45 17.78 7.99
N THR A 330 1.87 18.95 7.72
CA THR A 330 1.62 19.97 8.76
C THR A 330 0.73 19.43 9.87
N GLU A 331 -0.28 18.65 9.53
CA GLU A 331 -1.29 18.17 10.47
C GLU A 331 -0.79 17.00 11.33
N TYR A 332 -0.09 16.03 10.71
CA TYR A 332 0.17 14.74 11.37
C TYR A 332 1.62 14.49 11.75
N LYS A 333 2.62 15.12 11.10
CA LYS A 333 4.03 14.77 11.26
C LYS A 333 4.51 14.92 12.69
N LYS A 334 4.33 16.09 13.29
CA LYS A 334 4.83 16.38 14.65
C LYS A 334 4.33 15.35 15.67
N ARG A 335 3.01 15.14 15.69
CA ARG A 335 2.40 14.20 16.64
C ARG A 335 2.79 12.74 16.32
N GLY A 336 2.86 12.39 15.04
CA GLY A 336 3.29 11.08 14.60
C GLY A 336 4.74 10.77 14.94
N GLU A 337 5.64 11.73 14.84
CA GLU A 337 7.05 11.57 15.25
C GLU A 337 7.20 11.38 16.77
N GLU A 338 6.43 12.09 17.57
CA GLU A 338 6.37 11.91 19.03
C GLU A 338 5.95 10.48 19.41
N LEU A 339 4.96 9.93 18.70
CA LEU A 339 4.37 8.61 18.97
C LEU A 339 5.17 7.44 18.36
N CYS A 340 5.67 7.61 17.15
CA CYS A 340 6.16 6.52 16.30
C CYS A 340 7.54 6.78 15.71
N GLY A 341 8.17 7.93 15.99
CA GLY A 341 9.44 8.32 15.39
C GLY A 341 9.35 8.40 13.86
N ARG A 342 10.35 7.83 13.17
CA ARG A 342 10.38 7.80 11.69
C ARG A 342 9.19 7.09 11.03
N ARG A 343 8.28 6.48 11.79
CA ARG A 343 7.07 5.84 11.30
C ARG A 343 5.83 6.71 11.44
N TRP A 344 5.99 8.00 11.56
CA TRP A 344 4.90 8.96 11.60
C TRP A 344 3.95 8.82 10.40
N ILE A 345 4.45 8.32 9.25
CA ILE A 345 3.65 8.03 8.05
C ILE A 345 2.57 6.98 8.28
N ASP A 346 2.82 5.98 9.14
CA ASP A 346 1.80 5.01 9.56
C ASP A 346 0.69 5.68 10.36
N TYR A 347 1.05 6.63 11.23
CA TYR A 347 0.10 7.40 12.02
C TYR A 347 -0.75 8.34 11.15
N ALA A 348 -0.11 9.05 10.22
CA ALA A 348 -0.81 9.92 9.27
C ALA A 348 -1.82 9.14 8.43
N MET A 349 -1.44 7.97 7.90
CA MET A 349 -2.31 7.07 7.14
C MET A 349 -3.53 6.64 7.96
N ASP A 350 -3.32 6.17 9.19
CA ASP A 350 -4.41 5.75 10.08
C ASP A 350 -5.34 6.93 10.46
N CYS A 351 -4.77 8.11 10.75
CA CYS A 351 -5.55 9.32 10.99
C CYS A 351 -6.43 9.69 9.79
N ARG A 352 -5.87 9.62 8.58
CA ARG A 352 -6.61 9.91 7.34
C ARG A 352 -7.75 8.92 7.11
N LEU A 353 -7.51 7.63 7.31
CA LEU A 353 -8.54 6.60 7.23
C LEU A 353 -9.71 6.90 8.17
N ILE A 354 -9.42 7.14 9.44
CA ILE A 354 -10.46 7.45 10.43
C ILE A 354 -11.16 8.77 10.11
N HIS A 355 -10.41 9.81 9.71
CA HIS A 355 -10.98 11.09 9.30
C HIS A 355 -11.98 10.94 8.13
N CYS A 356 -11.62 10.20 7.09
CA CYS A 356 -12.49 10.00 5.94
C CYS A 356 -13.77 9.25 6.32
N LEU A 357 -13.68 8.18 7.09
CA LEU A 357 -14.86 7.41 7.53
C LEU A 357 -15.77 8.24 8.45
N ARG A 358 -15.19 9.03 9.36
CA ARG A 358 -15.95 9.91 10.26
C ARG A 358 -16.74 11.01 9.53
N ASN A 359 -16.18 11.51 8.44
CA ASN A 359 -16.80 12.60 7.68
C ASN A 359 -17.52 12.11 6.41
N GLY A 360 -17.56 10.79 6.16
CA GLY A 360 -18.21 10.21 4.99
C GLY A 360 -17.52 10.55 3.67
N LEU A 361 -16.23 10.88 3.72
CA LEU A 361 -15.43 11.31 2.55
C LEU A 361 -14.88 10.13 1.75
N PRO A 362 -14.56 10.32 0.46
CA PRO A 362 -13.72 9.37 -0.27
C PRO A 362 -12.40 9.15 0.44
N LEU A 363 -11.88 7.94 0.37
CA LEU A 363 -10.54 7.62 0.89
C LEU A 363 -9.45 8.18 -0.04
N ASP A 364 -8.28 8.49 0.52
CA ASP A 364 -7.11 8.99 -0.24
C ASP A 364 -6.63 7.97 -1.28
N MET A 365 -6.80 6.68 -0.99
CA MET A 365 -6.59 5.53 -1.88
C MET A 365 -7.83 4.63 -1.79
N ASN A 366 -8.19 4.01 -2.89
CA ASN A 366 -9.38 3.15 -2.95
C ASN A 366 -9.05 1.74 -3.44
N VAL A 367 -10.08 0.89 -3.64
CA VAL A 367 -9.87 -0.50 -4.05
C VAL A 367 -9.27 -0.62 -5.45
N TYR A 368 -9.47 0.34 -6.34
CA TYR A 368 -8.81 0.29 -7.66
C TYR A 368 -7.31 0.49 -7.54
N ASP A 369 -6.86 1.42 -6.67
CA ASP A 369 -5.45 1.62 -6.34
C ASP A 369 -4.88 0.35 -5.69
N ALA A 370 -5.58 -0.22 -4.71
CA ALA A 370 -5.20 -1.46 -4.04
C ALA A 370 -5.06 -2.64 -5.02
N ALA A 371 -6.04 -2.84 -5.90
CA ALA A 371 -6.04 -3.91 -6.90
C ALA A 371 -4.92 -3.73 -7.93
N LEU A 372 -4.75 -2.51 -8.47
CA LEU A 372 -3.73 -2.23 -9.46
C LEU A 372 -2.32 -2.45 -8.93
N TRP A 373 -2.03 -1.94 -7.72
CA TRP A 373 -0.68 -2.08 -7.18
C TRP A 373 -0.38 -3.50 -6.74
N SER A 374 -1.39 -4.25 -6.31
CA SER A 374 -1.26 -5.65 -5.89
C SER A 374 -1.18 -6.62 -7.07
N CYS A 375 -1.87 -6.39 -8.19
CA CYS A 375 -1.87 -7.32 -9.33
C CYS A 375 -0.47 -7.50 -9.95
N LEU A 376 0.44 -6.54 -9.73
CA LEU A 376 1.81 -6.64 -10.21
C LEU A 376 2.58 -7.80 -9.58
N VAL A 377 2.16 -8.31 -8.43
CA VAL A 377 2.74 -9.52 -7.83
C VAL A 377 2.69 -10.67 -8.83
N GLU A 378 1.51 -10.97 -9.37
CA GLU A 378 1.32 -12.05 -10.36
C GLU A 378 1.82 -11.66 -11.76
N LEU A 379 1.53 -10.44 -12.22
CA LEU A 379 1.87 -10.02 -13.59
C LEU A 379 3.38 -9.97 -13.83
N THR A 380 4.16 -9.54 -12.83
CA THR A 380 5.63 -9.57 -12.93
C THR A 380 6.17 -10.97 -12.94
N ASP A 381 5.56 -11.90 -12.20
CA ASP A 381 5.94 -13.31 -12.19
C ASP A 381 5.64 -13.97 -13.54
N ILE A 382 4.46 -13.73 -14.11
CA ILE A 382 4.09 -14.20 -15.45
C ILE A 382 5.11 -13.72 -16.49
N SER A 383 5.42 -12.42 -16.50
CA SER A 383 6.37 -11.86 -17.48
C SER A 383 7.77 -12.42 -17.29
N ALA A 384 8.28 -12.46 -16.07
CA ALA A 384 9.63 -12.95 -15.78
C ALA A 384 9.81 -14.43 -16.11
N ASN A 385 8.80 -15.28 -15.87
CA ASN A 385 8.81 -16.70 -16.21
C ASN A 385 8.66 -16.97 -17.72
N ASN A 386 8.25 -15.94 -18.50
CA ASN A 386 8.14 -16.00 -19.95
C ASN A 386 9.17 -15.09 -20.66
N ASN A 387 10.39 -15.03 -20.13
CA ASN A 387 11.53 -14.31 -20.74
C ASN A 387 11.27 -12.80 -20.97
N GLY A 388 10.53 -12.15 -20.10
CA GLY A 388 10.21 -10.73 -20.24
C GLY A 388 9.12 -10.46 -21.29
N MET A 389 8.23 -11.39 -21.53
CA MET A 389 7.09 -11.17 -22.44
C MET A 389 6.20 -10.05 -21.88
N PRO A 390 5.76 -9.09 -22.72
CA PRO A 390 4.80 -8.09 -22.29
C PRO A 390 3.50 -8.74 -21.82
N VAL A 391 3.02 -8.27 -20.66
CA VAL A 391 1.74 -8.70 -20.07
C VAL A 391 0.82 -7.49 -19.96
N GLU A 392 -0.43 -7.63 -20.36
CA GLU A 392 -1.43 -6.59 -20.21
C GLU A 392 -1.82 -6.41 -18.74
N ILE A 393 -1.93 -5.15 -18.30
CA ILE A 393 -2.41 -4.80 -16.96
C ILE A 393 -3.92 -4.57 -17.04
N PRO A 394 -4.72 -5.28 -16.22
CA PRO A 394 -6.18 -5.11 -16.20
C PRO A 394 -6.61 -3.68 -15.89
N ASP A 395 -7.64 -3.21 -16.54
CA ASP A 395 -8.32 -1.97 -16.18
C ASP A 395 -9.42 -2.26 -15.15
N PHE A 396 -9.07 -2.14 -13.89
CA PHE A 396 -9.98 -2.36 -12.78
C PHE A 396 -11.11 -1.32 -12.71
N THR A 397 -10.95 -0.17 -13.36
CA THR A 397 -11.99 0.87 -13.43
C THR A 397 -13.00 0.63 -14.55
N ARG A 398 -12.78 -0.35 -15.43
CA ARG A 398 -13.64 -0.65 -16.59
C ARG A 398 -13.86 0.57 -17.49
N GLY A 399 -12.79 1.29 -17.81
CA GLY A 399 -12.80 2.49 -18.67
C GLY A 399 -13.19 3.79 -17.97
N ARG A 400 -13.38 3.79 -16.64
CA ARG A 400 -13.82 4.98 -15.88
C ARG A 400 -12.66 5.79 -15.27
N TRP A 401 -11.48 5.66 -15.79
CA TRP A 401 -10.25 6.34 -15.36
C TRP A 401 -10.01 7.71 -16.02
N GLY A 402 -10.78 8.06 -17.05
CA GLY A 402 -10.64 9.27 -17.85
C GLY A 402 -11.52 10.44 -17.39
#